data_820a7cb616006fee2574427861f4d377
#
_entry.id   820a7cb616006fee2574427861f4d377
#
_cell.length_a   1.000
_cell.length_b   1.000
_cell.length_c   1.000
_cell.angle_alpha   90.00
_cell.angle_beta   90.00
_cell.angle_gamma   90.00
#
_symmetry.space_group_name_H-M   'P 1'
#
loop_
_entity.id
_entity.type
_entity.pdbx_description
1 polymer ?
#
loop_
_entity_poly.entity_id
_entity_poly.type
_entity_poly.pdbx_seq_one_letter_code
_entity_poly.pdbx_strand_id
1 'polypeptide(L)'
;MTLRLDRIEREEEILVDVISCMAQPDLNDTAMACRTVDVSENGMRVATNMEIPVNTVLGLRLDLPDQLYRLQGMVRWSREDESYNVGLLLSDQSQDFSAWTKMFQIDF
;
A
#
# COMPACT_ATOMS: atom_id res chain seq x y z
N MET A 1 -10.34 24.56 -11.51
CA MET A 1 -9.89 24.42 -10.11
C MET A 1 -9.70 22.94 -9.81
N THR A 2 -8.66 22.61 -9.07
CA THR A 2 -8.36 21.22 -8.69
C THR A 2 -8.45 21.07 -7.19
N LEU A 3 -9.20 20.07 -6.74
CA LEU A 3 -9.23 19.65 -5.34
C LEU A 3 -8.43 18.37 -5.18
N ARG A 4 -7.87 18.20 -3.98
CA ARG A 4 -7.14 16.99 -3.60
C ARG A 4 -7.89 16.26 -2.50
N LEU A 5 -8.08 14.96 -2.67
CA LEU A 5 -8.68 14.12 -1.65
C LEU A 5 -7.60 13.67 -0.68
N ASP A 6 -7.85 13.80 0.63
CA ASP A 6 -6.88 13.38 1.65
C ASP A 6 -6.81 11.86 1.77
N ARG A 7 -7.97 11.24 1.83
CA ARG A 7 -8.05 9.79 2.05
C ARG A 7 -9.36 9.25 1.48
N ILE A 8 -9.30 8.05 0.92
CA ILE A 8 -10.45 7.36 0.35
C ILE A 8 -10.57 6.01 1.02
N GLU A 9 -11.75 5.69 1.57
CA GLU A 9 -12.05 4.33 1.98
C GLU A 9 -12.25 3.49 0.72
N ARG A 10 -11.38 2.48 0.56
CA ARG A 10 -11.41 1.67 -0.64
C ARG A 10 -10.92 0.26 -0.32
N GLU A 11 -11.81 -0.71 -0.47
CA GLU A 11 -11.48 -2.12 -0.32
C GLU A 11 -11.23 -2.73 -1.68
N GLU A 12 -9.96 -2.97 -1.98
CA GLU A 12 -9.51 -3.59 -3.21
C GLU A 12 -8.56 -4.72 -2.88
N GLU A 13 -8.56 -5.75 -3.72
CA GLU A 13 -7.52 -6.76 -3.64
C GLU A 13 -6.18 -6.15 -4.04
N ILE A 14 -5.15 -6.44 -3.27
CA ILE A 14 -3.80 -5.97 -3.51
C ILE A 14 -2.83 -7.14 -3.37
N LEU A 15 -1.93 -7.28 -4.31
CA LEU A 15 -0.83 -8.24 -4.22
C LEU A 15 0.37 -7.55 -3.58
N VAL A 16 0.90 -8.17 -2.53
CA VAL A 16 1.98 -7.62 -1.73
C VAL A 16 3.17 -8.57 -1.79
N ASP A 17 4.33 -8.04 -2.18
CA ASP A 17 5.61 -8.77 -2.15
C ASP A 17 6.48 -8.16 -1.07
N VAL A 18 7.09 -8.99 -0.23
CA VAL A 18 8.09 -8.52 0.73
C VAL A 18 9.42 -8.37 0.00
N ILE A 19 9.85 -7.11 -0.18
CA ILE A 19 11.13 -6.81 -0.84
C ILE A 19 12.28 -6.95 0.15
N SER A 20 12.11 -6.39 1.36
CA SER A 20 13.15 -6.41 2.38
C SER A 20 12.53 -6.34 3.76
N CYS A 21 12.87 -7.30 4.61
CA CYS A 21 12.45 -7.31 6.00
C CYS A 21 13.67 -7.59 6.87
N MET A 22 14.23 -6.55 7.49
CA MET A 22 15.43 -6.66 8.32
C MET A 22 15.17 -7.42 9.61
N ALA A 23 13.98 -7.26 10.19
CA ALA A 23 13.60 -7.91 11.44
C ALA A 23 13.39 -9.42 11.28
N GLN A 24 12.91 -9.84 10.11
CA GLN A 24 12.65 -11.25 9.79
C GLN A 24 13.05 -11.54 8.34
N PRO A 25 14.34 -11.77 8.07
CA PRO A 25 14.81 -12.00 6.71
C PRO A 25 14.13 -13.17 5.99
N ASP A 26 13.57 -14.13 6.75
CA ASP A 26 12.83 -15.26 6.18
C ASP A 26 11.58 -14.82 5.42
N LEU A 27 11.08 -13.61 5.66
CA LEU A 27 9.94 -13.06 4.94
C LEU A 27 10.31 -12.51 3.57
N ASN A 28 11.58 -12.29 3.28
CA ASN A 28 12.00 -11.77 1.97
C ASN A 28 11.47 -12.68 0.85
N ASP A 29 11.00 -12.06 -0.22
CA ASP A 29 10.41 -12.74 -1.39
C ASP A 29 9.07 -13.43 -1.12
N THR A 30 8.48 -13.24 0.06
CA THR A 30 7.13 -13.72 0.34
C THR A 30 6.12 -12.86 -0.42
N ALA A 31 5.16 -13.50 -1.07
CA ALA A 31 4.06 -12.83 -1.76
C ALA A 31 2.74 -13.22 -1.11
N MET A 32 1.82 -12.27 -1.00
CA MET A 32 0.51 -12.53 -0.42
C MET A 32 -0.57 -11.66 -1.05
N ALA A 33 -1.81 -12.18 -1.09
CA ALA A 33 -2.97 -11.40 -1.48
C ALA A 33 -3.57 -10.76 -0.22
N CYS A 34 -3.74 -9.46 -0.25
CA CYS A 34 -4.26 -8.67 0.86
C CYS A 34 -5.42 -7.82 0.38
N ARG A 35 -5.96 -6.97 1.25
CA ARG A 35 -7.01 -6.02 0.90
C ARG A 35 -6.66 -4.65 1.43
N THR A 36 -6.88 -3.64 0.61
CA THR A 36 -6.78 -2.25 1.09
C THR A 36 -7.96 -1.94 2.00
N VAL A 37 -7.75 -1.10 2.98
CA VAL A 37 -8.80 -0.57 3.87
C VAL A 37 -9.09 0.87 3.50
N ASP A 38 -8.06 1.68 3.44
CA ASP A 38 -8.14 3.03 2.93
C ASP A 38 -6.82 3.41 2.26
N VAL A 39 -6.90 4.40 1.41
CA VAL A 39 -5.75 4.86 0.62
C VAL A 39 -5.68 6.38 0.65
N SER A 40 -4.47 6.90 0.54
CA SER A 40 -4.21 8.32 0.37
C SER A 40 -3.10 8.51 -0.65
N GLU A 41 -2.82 9.75 -1.01
CA GLU A 41 -1.77 10.07 -1.98
C GLU A 41 -0.42 9.47 -1.57
N ASN A 42 -0.08 9.54 -0.28
CA ASN A 42 1.22 9.13 0.24
C ASN A 42 1.18 7.88 1.10
N GLY A 43 0.01 7.30 1.33
CA GLY A 43 -0.09 6.20 2.26
C GLY A 43 -1.25 5.27 1.97
N MET A 44 -1.25 4.16 2.70
CA MET A 44 -2.24 3.13 2.50
C MET A 44 -2.35 2.30 3.77
N ARG A 45 -3.57 1.96 4.16
CA ARG A 45 -3.80 0.96 5.20
C ARG A 45 -4.25 -0.32 4.53
N VAL A 46 -3.60 -1.42 4.89
CA VAL A 46 -3.80 -2.73 4.26
C VAL A 46 -4.07 -3.77 5.34
N ALA A 47 -5.10 -4.58 5.12
CA ALA A 47 -5.34 -5.77 5.92
C ALA A 47 -4.53 -6.92 5.34
N THR A 48 -3.70 -7.55 6.18
CA THR A 48 -2.76 -8.60 5.77
C THR A 48 -3.12 -9.93 6.39
N ASN A 49 -2.50 -11.01 5.91
CA ASN A 49 -2.72 -12.37 6.42
C ASN A 49 -1.85 -12.69 7.63
N MET A 50 -0.85 -11.87 7.89
CA MET A 50 0.14 -12.12 8.92
C MET A 50 0.71 -10.79 9.41
N GLU A 51 1.37 -10.83 10.55
CA GLU A 51 2.08 -9.67 11.06
C GLU A 51 3.28 -9.35 10.15
N ILE A 52 3.40 -8.07 9.77
CA ILE A 52 4.54 -7.59 9.00
C ILE A 52 5.26 -6.54 9.83
N PRO A 53 6.54 -6.75 10.14
CA PRO A 53 7.28 -5.83 11.00
C PRO A 53 7.39 -4.41 10.43
N VAL A 54 7.47 -3.43 11.32
CA VAL A 54 7.77 -2.05 10.97
C VAL A 54 9.10 -1.97 10.23
N ASN A 55 9.20 -1.04 9.30
CA ASN A 55 10.35 -0.81 8.42
C ASN A 55 10.54 -1.87 7.32
N THR A 56 9.61 -2.81 7.17
CA THR A 56 9.62 -3.72 6.04
C THR A 56 9.27 -2.96 4.77
N VAL A 57 9.99 -3.22 3.69
CA VAL A 57 9.73 -2.64 2.37
C VAL A 57 8.89 -3.62 1.56
N LEU A 58 7.78 -3.14 1.04
CA LEU A 58 6.82 -3.94 0.29
C LEU A 58 6.69 -3.44 -1.14
N GLY A 59 6.61 -4.38 -2.08
CA GLY A 59 6.14 -4.10 -3.43
C GLY A 59 4.63 -4.33 -3.48
N LEU A 60 3.92 -3.43 -4.14
CA LEU A 60 2.46 -3.40 -4.16
C LEU A 60 1.97 -3.40 -5.61
N ARG A 61 0.97 -4.23 -5.90
CA ARG A 61 0.30 -4.23 -7.20
C ARG A 61 -1.21 -4.19 -7.00
N LEU A 62 -1.83 -3.12 -7.52
CA LEU A 62 -3.28 -2.95 -7.53
C LEU A 62 -3.76 -2.93 -8.97
N ASP A 63 -4.59 -3.89 -9.33
CA ASP A 63 -5.20 -3.94 -10.66
C ASP A 63 -6.59 -3.31 -10.57
N LEU A 64 -6.65 -2.01 -10.87
CA LEU A 64 -7.89 -1.23 -10.82
C LEU A 64 -8.47 -1.12 -12.23
N PRO A 65 -9.75 -0.72 -12.36
CA PRO A 65 -10.38 -0.66 -13.68
C PRO A 65 -9.66 0.21 -14.71
N ASP A 66 -8.99 1.28 -14.27
CA ASP A 66 -8.30 2.20 -15.16
C ASP A 66 -6.90 1.72 -15.55
N GLN A 67 -6.17 1.10 -14.63
CA GLN A 67 -4.84 0.57 -14.89
C GLN A 67 -4.33 -0.28 -13.74
N LEU A 68 -3.21 -0.97 -13.97
CA LEU A 68 -2.43 -1.61 -12.91
C LEU A 68 -1.48 -0.58 -12.32
N TYR A 69 -1.51 -0.46 -10.99
CA TYR A 69 -0.60 0.42 -10.25
C TYR A 69 0.47 -0.41 -9.57
N ARG A 70 1.73 -0.11 -9.88
CA ARG A 70 2.90 -0.69 -9.23
C ARG A 70 3.52 0.33 -8.32
N LEU A 71 3.46 0.06 -7.03
CA LEU A 71 3.93 0.97 -5.99
C LEU A 71 4.90 0.26 -5.07
N GLN A 72 5.62 1.04 -4.29
CA GLN A 72 6.48 0.53 -3.22
C GLN A 72 6.17 1.31 -1.96
N GLY A 73 6.10 0.61 -0.85
CA GLY A 73 5.81 1.23 0.43
C GLY A 73 6.63 0.62 1.55
N MET A 74 6.73 1.37 2.65
CA MET A 74 7.40 0.93 3.86
C MET A 74 6.40 0.89 5.00
N VAL A 75 6.42 -0.18 5.79
CA VAL A 75 5.54 -0.35 6.95
C VAL A 75 5.96 0.65 8.02
N ARG A 76 5.03 1.56 8.38
CA ARG A 76 5.24 2.56 9.43
C ARG A 76 4.64 2.15 10.76
N TRP A 77 3.56 1.38 10.72
CA TRP A 77 2.98 0.78 11.91
C TRP A 77 2.33 -0.56 11.54
N SER A 78 2.23 -1.43 12.53
CA SER A 78 1.62 -2.73 12.40
C SER A 78 0.76 -2.99 13.63
N ARG A 79 -0.46 -3.48 13.44
CA ARG A 79 -1.39 -3.78 14.51
C ARG A 79 -2.05 -5.12 14.27
N GLU A 80 -2.25 -5.86 15.35
CA GLU A 80 -3.17 -6.98 15.38
C GLU A 80 -4.41 -6.52 16.13
N ASP A 81 -5.55 -6.60 15.45
CA ASP A 81 -6.85 -6.26 15.98
C ASP A 81 -7.76 -7.46 15.68
N GLU A 82 -8.88 -7.32 14.98
CA GLU A 82 -9.63 -8.48 14.49
C GLU A 82 -8.87 -9.19 13.37
N SER A 83 -8.00 -8.49 12.70
CA SER A 83 -7.07 -8.99 11.69
C SER A 83 -5.75 -8.24 11.81
N TYR A 84 -4.76 -8.65 11.04
CA TYR A 84 -3.51 -7.91 10.96
C TYR A 84 -3.68 -6.72 10.02
N ASN A 85 -3.23 -5.55 10.45
CA ASN A 85 -3.30 -4.34 9.66
C ASN A 85 -1.95 -3.64 9.66
N VAL A 86 -1.58 -3.06 8.54
CA VAL A 86 -0.36 -2.27 8.42
C VAL A 86 -0.68 -0.91 7.79
N GLY A 87 0.02 0.10 8.26
CA GLY A 87 0.01 1.41 7.63
C GLY A 87 1.30 1.59 6.84
N LEU A 88 1.18 1.96 5.59
CA LEU A 88 2.29 2.09 4.66
C LEU A 88 2.53 3.56 4.31
N LEU A 89 3.79 3.93 4.23
CA LEU A 89 4.23 5.16 3.56
C LEU A 89 4.67 4.77 2.16
N LEU A 90 4.01 5.34 1.15
CA LEU A 90 4.35 5.05 -0.25
C LEU A 90 5.60 5.82 -0.67
N SER A 91 6.46 5.16 -1.44
CA SER A 91 7.64 5.78 -2.00
C SER A 91 7.27 6.62 -3.22
N ASP A 92 7.76 7.86 -3.28
CA ASP A 92 7.60 8.73 -4.45
C ASP A 92 8.45 8.27 -5.64
N GLN A 93 9.33 7.30 -5.42
CA GLN A 93 10.12 6.66 -6.46
C GLN A 93 9.41 5.44 -7.06
N SER A 94 8.19 5.13 -6.62
CA SER A 94 7.41 4.03 -7.17
C SER A 94 7.14 4.24 -8.65
N GLN A 95 7.13 3.13 -9.40
CA GLN A 95 6.95 3.17 -10.85
C GLN A 95 5.74 3.99 -11.29
N ASP A 96 4.59 3.78 -10.64
CA ASP A 96 3.32 4.42 -11.03
C ASP A 96 2.87 5.50 -10.03
N PHE A 97 3.80 6.07 -9.27
CA PHE A 97 3.45 7.03 -8.24
C PHE A 97 2.74 8.28 -8.81
N SER A 98 3.22 8.77 -9.94
CA SER A 98 2.61 9.94 -10.59
C SER A 98 1.17 9.68 -11.00
N ALA A 99 0.90 8.52 -11.60
CA ALA A 99 -0.46 8.12 -11.96
C ALA A 99 -1.32 7.91 -10.72
N TRP A 100 -0.74 7.33 -9.67
CA TRP A 100 -1.41 7.13 -8.38
C TRP A 100 -1.88 8.44 -7.77
N THR A 101 -1.00 9.44 -7.71
CA THR A 101 -1.34 10.73 -7.10
C THR A 101 -2.46 11.44 -7.82
N LYS A 102 -2.57 11.26 -9.14
CA LYS A 102 -3.65 11.87 -9.94
C LYS A 102 -5.04 11.36 -9.54
N MET A 103 -5.12 10.15 -9.01
CA MET A 103 -6.38 9.57 -8.56
C MET A 103 -7.03 10.37 -7.42
N PHE A 104 -6.24 11.15 -6.69
CA PHE A 104 -6.69 11.95 -5.54
C PHE A 104 -6.96 13.41 -5.91
N GLN A 105 -6.96 13.74 -7.19
CA GLN A 105 -7.23 15.08 -7.70
C GLN A 105 -8.61 15.11 -8.35
N ILE A 106 -9.37 16.17 -8.06
CA ILE A 106 -10.67 16.40 -8.67
C ILE A 106 -10.59 17.74 -9.39
N ASP A 107 -10.78 17.72 -10.71
CA ASP A 107 -10.78 18.92 -11.55
C ASP A 107 -12.19 19.46 -11.72
N PHE A 108 -12.31 20.76 -11.57
CA PHE A 108 -13.56 21.48 -11.76
C PHE A 108 -13.48 22.42 -12.96
#